data_3952e5d8509dba6263d79019ab817385
#
_entry.id   3952e5d8509dba6263d79019ab817385
#
_cell.length_a   1.000
_cell.length_b   1.000
_cell.length_c   1.000
_cell.angle_alpha   90.00
_cell.angle_beta   90.00
_cell.angle_gamma   90.00
#
_symmetry.space_group_name_H-M   'P 1'
#
loop_
_entity.id
_entity.type
_entity.pdbx_description
1 polymer ?
#
loop_
_entity_poly.entity_id
_entity_poly.type
_entity_poly.pdbx_seq_one_letter_code
_entity_poly.pdbx_strand_id
1 'polypeptide(L)'
;MTTTTTENHAAANAAAWCETILSQLERLKTACQDSDAAYEAIREEIQESPLSLAVRSHWSELGEPLKPAQFCILLSTGGPGLRIVGELGRFNCPESARMEYQDWGTPWTEYRA
;
A
#
# COMPACT_ATOMS: atom_id res chain seq x y z
N MET A 1 2.64 24.68 -16.99
CA MET A 1 3.88 24.43 -16.24
C MET A 1 3.61 24.00 -14.81
N THR A 2 2.80 24.73 -14.10
CA THR A 2 2.44 24.40 -12.71
C THR A 2 1.74 23.07 -12.56
N THR A 3 0.88 22.70 -13.50
CA THR A 3 0.15 21.44 -13.49
C THR A 3 1.08 20.22 -13.54
N THR A 4 2.12 20.34 -14.37
CA THR A 4 3.12 19.30 -14.53
C THR A 4 3.92 19.12 -13.24
N THR A 5 4.20 20.20 -12.52
CA THR A 5 4.91 20.15 -11.26
C THR A 5 4.13 19.38 -10.20
N THR A 6 2.81 19.57 -10.15
CA THR A 6 1.94 18.90 -9.19
C THR A 6 1.89 17.40 -9.44
N GLU A 7 1.72 16.99 -10.70
CA GLU A 7 1.77 15.57 -11.08
C GLU A 7 3.12 14.95 -10.76
N ASN A 8 4.20 15.69 -10.98
CA ASN A 8 5.54 15.23 -10.67
C ASN A 8 5.73 15.00 -9.18
N HIS A 9 5.11 15.84 -8.33
CA HIS A 9 5.18 15.64 -6.89
C HIS A 9 4.49 14.34 -6.46
N ALA A 10 3.32 14.04 -7.02
CA ALA A 10 2.61 12.81 -6.70
C ALA A 10 3.40 11.58 -7.16
N ALA A 11 3.93 11.61 -8.37
CA ALA A 11 4.74 10.53 -8.89
C ALA A 11 6.05 10.38 -8.10
N ALA A 12 6.68 11.49 -7.73
CA ALA A 12 7.90 11.48 -6.92
C ALA A 12 7.64 10.89 -5.53
N ASN A 13 6.50 11.21 -4.93
CA ASN A 13 6.09 10.63 -3.65
C ASN A 13 5.92 9.11 -3.79
N ALA A 14 5.26 8.66 -4.87
CA ALA A 14 5.08 7.25 -5.14
C ALA A 14 6.41 6.53 -5.33
N ALA A 15 7.33 7.14 -6.08
CA ALA A 15 8.66 6.58 -6.30
C ALA A 15 9.44 6.45 -4.98
N ALA A 16 9.37 7.48 -4.12
CA ALA A 16 10.03 7.45 -2.82
C ALA A 16 9.48 6.34 -1.93
N TRP A 17 8.16 6.13 -1.94
CA TRP A 17 7.54 5.04 -1.19
C TRP A 17 7.93 3.67 -1.76
N CYS A 18 8.06 3.54 -3.07
CA CYS A 18 8.57 2.30 -3.69
C CYS A 18 9.97 1.98 -3.19
N GLU A 19 10.85 2.96 -3.16
CA GLU A 19 12.20 2.77 -2.63
C GLU A 19 12.19 2.37 -1.16
N THR A 20 11.34 3.00 -0.36
CA THR A 20 11.17 2.66 1.06
C THR A 20 10.70 1.22 1.22
N ILE A 21 9.69 0.81 0.46
CA ILE A 21 9.15 -0.55 0.52
C ILE A 21 10.19 -1.58 0.11
N LEU A 22 10.93 -1.31 -0.97
CA LEU A 22 11.99 -2.21 -1.43
C LEU A 22 13.10 -2.33 -0.40
N SER A 23 13.47 -1.23 0.24
CA SER A 23 14.46 -1.22 1.32
C SER A 23 13.98 -2.04 2.51
N GLN A 24 12.72 -1.86 2.92
CA GLN A 24 12.13 -2.63 4.00
C GLN A 24 12.11 -4.13 3.68
N LEU A 25 11.79 -4.48 2.42
CA LEU A 25 11.78 -5.88 1.99
C LEU A 25 13.17 -6.51 2.07
N GLU A 26 14.20 -5.79 1.62
CA GLU A 26 15.58 -6.26 1.71
C GLU A 26 16.02 -6.44 3.16
N ARG A 27 15.68 -5.49 4.01
CA ARG A 27 16.00 -5.57 5.44
C ARG A 27 15.27 -6.73 6.10
N LEU A 28 14.02 -7.01 5.69
CA LEU A 28 13.25 -8.13 6.20
C LEU A 28 13.89 -9.46 5.82
N LYS A 29 14.33 -9.60 4.57
CA LYS A 29 15.01 -10.80 4.09
C LYS A 29 16.30 -11.05 4.87
N THR A 30 17.09 -10.01 5.10
CA THR A 30 18.33 -10.10 5.86
C THR A 30 18.05 -10.46 7.32
N ALA A 31 17.08 -9.81 7.94
CA ALA A 31 16.70 -10.06 9.33
C ALA A 31 16.17 -11.47 9.53
N CYS A 32 15.45 -12.02 8.55
CA CYS A 32 14.95 -13.39 8.59
C CYS A 32 16.08 -14.43 8.73
N GLN A 33 17.24 -14.13 8.15
CA GLN A 33 18.41 -15.00 8.24
C GLN A 33 19.27 -14.72 9.47
N ASP A 34 19.04 -13.59 10.14
CA ASP A 34 19.88 -13.16 11.27
C ASP A 34 19.28 -13.62 12.61
N SER A 35 18.13 -13.12 12.99
CA SER A 35 17.49 -13.51 14.24
C SER A 35 16.00 -13.21 14.22
N ASP A 36 15.24 -13.89 15.09
CA ASP A 36 13.81 -13.64 15.26
C ASP A 36 13.56 -12.22 15.76
N ALA A 37 14.42 -11.72 16.64
CA ALA A 37 14.28 -10.36 17.18
C ALA A 37 14.47 -9.30 16.08
N ALA A 38 15.45 -9.50 15.20
CA ALA A 38 15.68 -8.58 14.08
C ALA A 38 14.49 -8.61 13.10
N TYR A 39 13.97 -9.79 12.82
CA TYR A 39 12.80 -9.96 11.95
C TYR A 39 11.58 -9.24 12.52
N GLU A 40 11.29 -9.43 13.81
CA GLU A 40 10.15 -8.78 14.45
C GLU A 40 10.27 -7.25 14.47
N ALA A 41 11.47 -6.74 14.67
CA ALA A 41 11.71 -5.29 14.66
C ALA A 41 11.38 -4.67 13.30
N ILE A 42 11.81 -5.31 12.20
CA ILE A 42 11.51 -4.83 10.84
C ILE A 42 10.03 -4.99 10.53
N ARG A 43 9.44 -6.09 10.97
CA ARG A 43 8.00 -6.33 10.77
C ARG A 43 7.16 -5.26 11.44
N GLU A 44 7.50 -4.87 12.66
CA GLU A 44 6.80 -3.78 13.36
C GLU A 44 6.95 -2.46 12.63
N GLU A 45 8.14 -2.14 12.13
CA GLU A 45 8.38 -0.93 11.35
C GLU A 45 7.46 -0.90 10.12
N ILE A 46 7.36 -2.02 9.41
CA ILE A 46 6.50 -2.12 8.22
C ILE A 46 5.03 -1.94 8.59
N GLN A 47 4.59 -2.53 9.70
CA GLN A 47 3.21 -2.43 10.15
C GLN A 47 2.84 -1.01 10.60
N GLU A 48 3.78 -0.26 11.11
CA GLU A 48 3.57 1.11 11.57
C GLU A 48 3.67 2.16 10.45
N SER A 49 4.26 1.81 9.32
CA SER A 49 4.44 2.75 8.21
C SER A 49 3.14 3.24 7.59
N PRO A 50 2.12 2.39 7.32
CA PRO A 50 0.88 2.88 6.72
C PRO A 50 0.05 3.70 7.69
N LEU A 51 -0.72 4.63 7.15
CA LEU A 51 -1.70 5.40 7.92
C LEU A 51 -2.91 4.54 8.30
N SER A 52 -3.31 3.63 7.41
CA SER A 52 -4.43 2.72 7.68
C SER A 52 -4.39 1.52 6.77
N LEU A 53 -5.08 0.46 7.20
CA LEU A 53 -5.34 -0.72 6.41
C LEU A 53 -6.84 -0.98 6.46
N ALA A 54 -7.47 -1.06 5.29
CA ALA A 54 -8.89 -1.32 5.18
C ALA A 54 -9.14 -2.50 4.26
N VAL A 55 -10.27 -3.16 4.46
CA VAL A 55 -10.72 -4.24 3.59
C VAL A 55 -12.18 -4.00 3.21
N ARG A 56 -12.59 -4.55 2.08
CA ARG A 56 -14.00 -4.54 1.67
C ARG A 56 -14.37 -5.88 1.07
N SER A 57 -15.66 -6.22 1.15
CA SER A 57 -16.19 -7.44 0.56
C SER A 57 -16.73 -7.19 -0.85
N HIS A 58 -16.99 -8.26 -1.59
CA HIS A 58 -17.82 -8.23 -2.78
C HIS A 58 -19.29 -8.08 -2.35
N TRP A 59 -20.16 -7.82 -3.32
CA TRP A 59 -21.60 -7.83 -3.08
C TRP A 59 -22.02 -9.18 -2.53
N SER A 60 -22.81 -9.15 -1.44
CA SER A 60 -23.34 -10.34 -0.80
C SER A 60 -24.83 -10.17 -0.57
N GLU A 61 -25.56 -11.28 -0.53
CA GLU A 61 -26.98 -11.25 -0.19
C GLU A 61 -27.17 -10.81 1.27
N LEU A 62 -28.28 -10.15 1.53
CA LEU A 62 -28.60 -9.70 2.88
C LEU A 62 -28.71 -10.90 3.81
N GLY A 63 -27.97 -10.86 4.93
CA GLY A 63 -27.95 -11.95 5.89
C GLY A 63 -26.78 -12.92 5.72
N GLU A 64 -26.05 -12.86 4.61
CA GLU A 64 -24.83 -13.65 4.44
C GLU A 64 -23.64 -12.97 5.09
N PRO A 65 -22.66 -13.75 5.61
CA PRO A 65 -21.45 -13.16 6.19
C PRO A 65 -20.62 -12.44 5.13
N LEU A 66 -20.11 -11.27 5.49
CA LEU A 66 -19.22 -10.51 4.61
C LEU A 66 -17.81 -11.07 4.73
N LYS A 67 -17.20 -11.36 3.58
CA LYS A 67 -15.81 -11.87 3.52
C LYS A 67 -14.91 -10.84 2.87
N PRO A 68 -13.74 -10.54 3.46
CA PRO A 68 -12.81 -9.63 2.82
C PRO A 68 -12.41 -10.12 1.44
N ALA A 69 -12.51 -9.25 0.45
CA ALA A 69 -12.20 -9.56 -0.95
C ALA A 69 -11.13 -8.67 -1.53
N GLN A 70 -11.01 -7.44 -1.01
CA GLN A 70 -10.02 -6.46 -1.46
C GLN A 70 -9.43 -5.76 -0.26
N PHE A 71 -8.19 -5.29 -0.42
CA PHE A 71 -7.51 -4.52 0.63
C PHE A 71 -7.06 -3.16 0.10
N CYS A 72 -6.88 -2.23 1.03
CA CYS A 72 -6.34 -0.90 0.74
C CYS A 72 -5.38 -0.49 1.86
N ILE A 73 -4.14 -0.24 1.52
CA ILE A 73 -3.13 0.26 2.44
C ILE A 73 -2.90 1.73 2.12
N LEU A 74 -3.32 2.61 3.00
CA LEU A 74 -3.14 4.05 2.81
C LEU A 74 -1.79 4.46 3.35
N LEU A 75 -0.94 5.04 2.49
CA LEU A 75 0.42 5.45 2.85
C LEU A 75 0.52 6.95 3.12
N SER A 76 -0.21 7.77 2.37
CA SER A 76 -0.24 9.20 2.62
C SER A 76 -1.58 9.80 2.18
N THR A 77 -1.94 10.94 2.80
CA THR A 77 -3.15 11.68 2.49
C THR A 77 -2.82 13.14 2.20
N GLY A 78 -3.83 13.87 1.78
CA GLY A 78 -3.68 15.26 1.40
C GLY A 78 -3.28 15.35 -0.05
N GLY A 79 -2.37 16.22 -0.34
CA GLY A 79 -1.79 16.31 -1.68
C GLY A 79 -0.27 16.19 -1.59
N PRO A 80 0.32 15.09 -2.07
CA PRO A 80 -0.32 13.97 -2.76
C PRO A 80 -0.81 12.87 -1.83
N GLY A 81 -1.83 12.14 -2.27
CA GLY A 81 -2.27 10.91 -1.63
C GLY A 81 -1.61 9.70 -2.29
N LEU A 82 -1.44 8.63 -1.52
CA LEU A 82 -0.83 7.40 -2.01
C LEU A 82 -1.42 6.20 -1.30
N ARG A 83 -1.75 5.17 -2.06
CA ARG A 83 -2.29 3.94 -1.50
C ARG A 83 -1.86 2.72 -2.32
N ILE A 84 -1.90 1.56 -1.69
CA ILE A 84 -1.73 0.26 -2.35
C ILE A 84 -3.06 -0.48 -2.22
N VAL A 85 -3.60 -0.94 -3.33
CA VAL A 85 -4.86 -1.69 -3.36
C VAL A 85 -4.65 -3.00 -4.10
N GLY A 86 -5.44 -4.00 -3.76
CA GLY A 86 -5.34 -5.28 -4.43
C GLY A 86 -6.44 -6.24 -4.02
N GLU A 87 -6.39 -7.44 -4.61
CA GLU A 87 -7.35 -8.49 -4.37
C GLU A 87 -6.84 -9.45 -3.31
N LEU A 88 -7.77 -9.97 -2.51
CA LEU A 88 -7.50 -11.03 -1.54
C LEU A 88 -8.03 -12.35 -2.08
N GLY A 89 -7.23 -13.38 -1.98
CA GLY A 89 -7.62 -14.74 -2.33
C GLY A 89 -7.92 -15.56 -1.09
N ARG A 90 -7.63 -16.86 -1.18
CA ARG A 90 -7.86 -17.80 -0.08
C ARG A 90 -7.06 -17.39 1.16
N PHE A 91 -7.70 -17.56 2.33
CA PHE A 91 -7.09 -17.28 3.62
C PHE A 91 -6.64 -15.83 3.77
N ASN A 92 -7.33 -14.90 3.05
CA ASN A 92 -7.00 -13.48 3.04
C ASN A 92 -5.57 -13.19 2.57
N CYS A 93 -5.05 -14.05 1.68
CA CYS A 93 -3.73 -13.84 1.09
C CYS A 93 -3.83 -12.89 -0.09
N PRO A 94 -2.96 -11.88 -0.18
CA PRO A 94 -2.97 -10.97 -1.34
C PRO A 94 -2.65 -11.72 -2.63
N GLU A 95 -3.48 -11.53 -3.65
CA GLU A 95 -3.28 -12.10 -4.99
C GLU A 95 -2.75 -11.07 -5.97
N SER A 96 -3.02 -9.80 -5.73
CA SER A 96 -2.55 -8.72 -6.58
C SER A 96 -2.34 -7.48 -5.74
N ALA A 97 -1.56 -6.56 -6.26
CA ALA A 97 -1.33 -5.26 -5.63
C ALA A 97 -0.95 -4.25 -6.70
N ARG A 98 -1.47 -3.04 -6.56
CA ARG A 98 -1.06 -1.92 -7.39
C ARG A 98 -0.96 -0.67 -6.52
N MET A 99 -0.02 0.20 -6.85
CA MET A 99 0.14 1.48 -6.17
C MET A 99 -0.61 2.54 -6.95
N GLU A 100 -1.39 3.34 -6.24
CA GLU A 100 -2.16 4.43 -6.84
C GLU A 100 -1.84 5.73 -6.15
N TYR A 101 -1.70 6.79 -6.92
CA TYR A 101 -1.49 8.12 -6.38
C TYR A 101 -2.62 9.07 -6.79
N GLN A 102 -2.80 10.11 -6.00
CA GLN A 102 -3.81 11.13 -6.26
C GLN A 102 -3.25 12.49 -5.87
N ASP A 103 -3.52 13.46 -6.71
CA ASP A 103 -3.26 14.85 -6.39
C ASP A 103 -4.59 15.59 -6.25
N TRP A 104 -4.53 16.83 -5.78
CA TRP A 104 -5.73 17.63 -5.56
C TRP A 104 -6.64 17.65 -6.81
N GLY A 105 -7.89 17.21 -6.62
CA GLY A 105 -8.90 17.27 -7.66
C GLY A 105 -8.74 16.25 -8.80
N THR A 106 -7.77 15.34 -8.72
CA THR A 106 -7.59 14.31 -9.73
C THR A 106 -8.05 12.94 -9.21
N PRO A 107 -8.46 12.03 -10.11
CA PRO A 107 -8.80 10.66 -9.67
C PRO A 107 -7.55 9.87 -9.30
N TRP A 108 -7.75 8.78 -8.58
CA TRP A 108 -6.66 7.85 -8.29
C TRP A 108 -6.10 7.29 -9.58
N THR A 109 -4.78 7.33 -9.72
CA THR A 109 -4.06 6.92 -10.93
C THR A 109 -3.03 5.86 -10.54
N GLU A 110 -2.96 4.78 -11.31
CA GLU A 110 -1.98 3.73 -11.07
C GLU A 110 -0.57 4.25 -11.32
N TYR A 111 0.32 4.02 -10.35
CA TYR A 111 1.74 4.34 -10.50
C TYR A 111 2.44 3.20 -11.24
N ARG A 112 3.15 3.53 -12.30
CA ARG A 112 3.95 2.58 -13.07
C ARG A 112 5.40 3.07 -13.08
N ALA A 113 6.27 2.19 -12.59
CA ALA A 113 7.69 2.48 -12.56
C ALA A 113 8.32 2.42 -13.95
#